data_ef6a67e8243e3460d0f4b1c6f13ca255
#
_entry.id   ef6a67e8243e3460d0f4b1c6f13ca255
#
_cell.length_a   1.000
_cell.length_b   1.000
_cell.length_c   1.000
_cell.angle_alpha   90.00
_cell.angle_beta   90.00
_cell.angle_gamma   90.00
#
_symmetry.space_group_name_H-M   'P 1'
#
loop_
_entity.id
_entity.type
_entity.pdbx_description
1 polymer ?
#
loop_
_entity_poly.entity_id
_entity_poly.type
_entity_poly.pdbx_seq_one_letter_code
_entity_poly.pdbx_strand_id
1 'polypeptide(L)'
;MFNLYTKFLMDAIVSREKTKNSEPFSTSEHTVGSLSHLLMVYEKAENMGCLTEDLACQHVSLYLQLGKLDEARKLAEKFCNGKFSGAVYLWLLRVSVEMKYVTRKCPSPSKADLLSIFELLRNILTKVAISEAEGLWLMVCNPYSNFILKYC
;
A
#
# COMPACT_ATOMS: atom_id res chain seq x y z
N MET A 1 -14.30 -8.27 13.97
CA MET A 1 -14.37 -9.61 13.34
C MET A 1 -13.69 -9.65 11.96
N PHE A 2 -13.97 -8.72 11.04
CA PHE A 2 -13.31 -8.64 9.71
C PHE A 2 -11.78 -8.59 9.75
N ASN A 3 -11.21 -7.83 10.67
CA ASN A 3 -9.76 -7.59 10.72
C ASN A 3 -8.93 -8.85 11.04
N LEU A 4 -9.40 -9.71 11.94
CA LEU A 4 -8.74 -10.98 12.27
C LEU A 4 -8.82 -11.97 11.10
N TYR A 5 -9.97 -12.03 10.45
CA TYR A 5 -10.20 -12.93 9.33
C TYR A 5 -9.37 -12.55 8.10
N THR A 6 -9.34 -11.25 7.75
CA THR A 6 -8.52 -10.76 6.63
C THR A 6 -7.04 -10.94 6.90
N LYS A 7 -6.56 -10.69 8.13
CA LYS A 7 -5.17 -10.92 8.52
C LYS A 7 -4.78 -12.38 8.37
N PHE A 8 -5.61 -13.31 8.86
CA PHE A 8 -5.37 -14.75 8.70
C PHE A 8 -5.28 -15.17 7.23
N LEU A 9 -6.18 -14.68 6.38
CA LEU A 9 -6.16 -14.97 4.95
C LEU A 9 -4.93 -14.36 4.26
N MET A 10 -4.54 -13.14 4.62
CA MET A 10 -3.33 -12.49 4.13
C MET A 10 -2.08 -13.29 4.47
N ASP A 11 -1.92 -13.69 5.73
CA ASP A 11 -0.77 -14.47 6.17
C ASP A 11 -0.71 -15.83 5.46
N ALA A 12 -1.86 -16.46 5.21
CA ALA A 12 -1.93 -17.71 4.46
C ALA A 12 -1.54 -17.56 2.98
N ILE A 13 -1.94 -16.48 2.34
CA ILE A 13 -1.61 -16.18 0.92
C ILE A 13 -0.12 -15.87 0.80
N VAL A 14 0.41 -14.97 1.65
CA VAL A 14 1.80 -14.54 1.62
C VAL A 14 2.77 -15.68 1.96
N SER A 15 2.41 -16.53 2.92
CA SER A 15 3.22 -17.70 3.28
C SER A 15 3.33 -18.70 2.14
N ARG A 16 2.26 -18.88 1.36
CA ARG A 16 2.25 -19.78 0.20
C ARG A 16 3.05 -19.22 -0.99
N GLU A 17 3.09 -17.90 -1.18
CA GLU A 17 3.91 -17.31 -2.24
C GLU A 17 5.41 -17.42 -1.97
N LYS A 18 5.83 -17.36 -0.71
CA LYS A 18 7.24 -17.56 -0.31
C LYS A 18 7.74 -18.98 -0.54
N THR A 19 6.84 -20.00 -0.49
CA THR A 19 7.18 -21.39 -0.73
C THR A 19 7.23 -21.77 -2.23
N LYS A 20 6.71 -20.94 -3.12
CA LYS A 20 6.71 -21.20 -4.58
C LYS A 20 8.08 -21.13 -5.26
N ASN A 21 9.14 -20.72 -4.56
CA ASN A 21 10.49 -20.71 -5.13
C ASN A 21 11.19 -22.07 -5.18
N SER A 22 10.52 -23.17 -4.80
CA SER A 22 11.17 -24.50 -4.73
C SER A 22 10.46 -25.67 -5.39
N GLU A 23 9.22 -25.55 -5.94
CA GLU A 23 8.62 -26.67 -6.70
C GLU A 23 7.54 -26.22 -7.71
N PRO A 24 7.58 -26.67 -8.97
CA PRO A 24 6.57 -26.38 -9.97
C PRO A 24 5.61 -27.55 -10.12
N PHE A 25 4.49 -27.61 -9.39
CA PHE A 25 3.29 -28.37 -9.84
C PHE A 25 2.06 -28.14 -8.97
N SER A 26 0.94 -27.78 -9.62
CA SER A 26 -0.48 -27.92 -9.21
C SER A 26 -0.98 -27.27 -7.89
N THR A 27 -0.88 -25.93 -7.74
CA THR A 27 -1.62 -25.25 -6.64
C THR A 27 -2.24 -23.90 -7.04
N SER A 28 -2.44 -23.66 -8.32
CA SER A 28 -2.87 -22.34 -8.82
C SER A 28 -4.34 -22.02 -8.51
N GLU A 29 -5.23 -23.01 -8.50
CA GLU A 29 -6.68 -22.76 -8.33
C GLU A 29 -7.09 -22.36 -6.92
N HIS A 30 -6.52 -23.00 -5.89
CA HIS A 30 -6.88 -22.68 -4.49
C HIS A 30 -6.36 -21.31 -4.02
N THR A 31 -5.24 -20.83 -4.57
CA THR A 31 -4.68 -19.50 -4.22
C THR A 31 -5.48 -18.38 -4.87
N VAL A 32 -5.91 -18.57 -6.10
CA VAL A 32 -6.76 -17.63 -6.85
C VAL A 32 -8.13 -17.51 -6.17
N GLY A 33 -8.71 -18.63 -5.73
CA GLY A 33 -9.98 -18.63 -4.98
C GLY A 33 -9.88 -17.86 -3.66
N SER A 34 -8.81 -18.07 -2.90
CA SER A 34 -8.60 -17.37 -1.60
C SER A 34 -8.38 -15.87 -1.80
N LEU A 35 -7.66 -15.46 -2.85
CA LEU A 35 -7.43 -14.05 -3.18
C LEU A 35 -8.71 -13.36 -3.62
N SER A 36 -9.48 -13.98 -4.51
CA SER A 36 -10.77 -13.44 -4.96
C SER A 36 -11.74 -13.29 -3.80
N HIS A 37 -11.75 -14.26 -2.88
CA HIS A 37 -12.58 -14.19 -1.68
C HIS A 37 -12.15 -13.04 -0.76
N LEU A 38 -10.85 -12.83 -0.58
CA LEU A 38 -10.33 -11.72 0.22
C LEU A 38 -10.69 -10.36 -0.36
N LEU A 39 -10.55 -10.18 -1.67
CA LEU A 39 -10.95 -8.95 -2.37
C LEU A 39 -12.46 -8.70 -2.20
N MET A 40 -13.29 -9.73 -2.34
CA MET A 40 -14.73 -9.62 -2.12
C MET A 40 -15.08 -9.22 -0.67
N VAL A 41 -14.30 -9.66 0.32
CA VAL A 41 -14.48 -9.27 1.73
C VAL A 41 -14.18 -7.77 1.91
N TYR A 42 -13.11 -7.24 1.29
CA TYR A 42 -12.81 -5.81 1.34
C TYR A 42 -13.88 -4.96 0.66
N GLU A 43 -14.34 -5.36 -0.54
CA GLU A 43 -15.43 -4.68 -1.25
C GLU A 43 -16.72 -4.68 -0.44
N LYS A 44 -17.06 -5.81 0.17
CA LYS A 44 -18.23 -5.92 1.04
C LYS A 44 -18.12 -5.01 2.26
N ALA A 45 -16.95 -4.97 2.92
CA ALA A 45 -16.70 -4.08 4.05
C ALA A 45 -16.83 -2.61 3.65
N GLU A 46 -16.36 -2.25 2.47
CA GLU A 46 -16.50 -0.89 1.92
C GLU A 46 -17.99 -0.55 1.66
N ASN A 47 -18.71 -1.41 0.96
CA ASN A 47 -20.11 -1.21 0.62
C ASN A 47 -21.02 -1.12 1.86
N MET A 48 -20.69 -1.85 2.91
CA MET A 48 -21.40 -1.80 4.20
C MET A 48 -20.98 -0.61 5.08
N GLY A 49 -20.03 0.22 4.65
CA GLY A 49 -19.49 1.32 5.43
C GLY A 49 -18.65 0.90 6.64
N CYS A 50 -18.35 -0.39 6.78
CA CYS A 50 -17.58 -0.98 7.87
C CYS A 50 -16.06 -0.99 7.61
N LEU A 51 -15.60 -0.41 6.50
CA LEU A 51 -14.18 -0.32 6.20
C LEU A 51 -13.48 0.56 7.24
N THR A 52 -12.50 -0.01 7.93
CA THR A 52 -11.61 0.68 8.87
C THR A 52 -10.32 1.09 8.18
N GLU A 53 -9.55 1.98 8.81
CA GLU A 53 -8.22 2.38 8.32
C GLU A 53 -7.29 1.17 8.14
N ASP A 54 -7.27 0.27 9.12
CA ASP A 54 -6.46 -0.97 9.05
C ASP A 54 -6.84 -1.84 7.86
N LEU A 55 -8.13 -2.02 7.61
CA LEU A 55 -8.62 -2.79 6.46
C LEU A 55 -8.27 -2.11 5.14
N ALA A 56 -8.34 -0.79 5.07
CA ALA A 56 -7.95 -0.03 3.90
C ALA A 56 -6.44 -0.17 3.63
N CYS A 57 -5.60 -0.09 4.66
CA CYS A 57 -4.15 -0.31 4.55
C CYS A 57 -3.82 -1.74 4.10
N GLN A 58 -4.50 -2.75 4.67
CA GLN A 58 -4.32 -4.15 4.27
C GLN A 58 -4.72 -4.37 2.81
N HIS A 59 -5.80 -3.76 2.35
CA HIS A 59 -6.28 -3.87 0.97
C HIS A 59 -5.26 -3.30 -0.02
N VAL A 60 -4.72 -2.10 0.24
CA VAL A 60 -3.66 -1.50 -0.58
C VAL A 60 -2.38 -2.34 -0.54
N SER A 61 -1.98 -2.82 0.65
CA SER A 61 -0.80 -3.65 0.84
C SER A 61 -0.89 -4.98 0.08
N LEU A 62 -2.09 -5.56 -0.01
CA LEU A 62 -2.34 -6.77 -0.78
C LEU A 62 -2.01 -6.56 -2.26
N TYR A 63 -2.50 -5.47 -2.86
CA TYR A 63 -2.18 -5.17 -4.26
C TYR A 63 -0.68 -4.91 -4.48
N LEU A 64 -0.01 -4.27 -3.49
CA LEU A 64 1.45 -4.09 -3.53
C LEU A 64 2.21 -5.42 -3.53
N GLN A 65 1.79 -6.37 -2.68
CA GLN A 65 2.40 -7.70 -2.59
C GLN A 65 2.19 -8.51 -3.86
N LEU A 66 1.04 -8.36 -4.50
CA LEU A 66 0.72 -8.98 -5.79
C LEU A 66 1.41 -8.30 -6.99
N GLY A 67 2.18 -7.24 -6.76
CA GLY A 67 2.83 -6.49 -7.83
C GLY A 67 1.88 -5.68 -8.71
N LYS A 68 0.61 -5.54 -8.31
CA LYS A 68 -0.42 -4.76 -9.01
C LYS A 68 -0.37 -3.30 -8.58
N LEU A 69 0.69 -2.61 -9.03
CA LEU A 69 0.98 -1.24 -8.59
C LEU A 69 -0.07 -0.22 -9.03
N ASP A 70 -0.65 -0.39 -10.22
CA ASP A 70 -1.67 0.54 -10.73
C ASP A 70 -2.95 0.49 -9.92
N GLU A 71 -3.38 -0.71 -9.53
CA GLU A 71 -4.54 -0.92 -8.67
C GLU A 71 -4.28 -0.41 -7.24
N ALA A 72 -3.09 -0.71 -6.69
CA ALA A 72 -2.68 -0.20 -5.38
C ALA A 72 -2.68 1.33 -5.33
N ARG A 73 -2.18 1.98 -6.40
CA ARG A 73 -2.12 3.42 -6.55
C ARG A 73 -3.51 4.06 -6.55
N LYS A 74 -4.40 3.57 -7.43
CA LYS A 74 -5.79 4.06 -7.53
C LYS A 74 -6.55 3.90 -6.22
N LEU A 75 -6.37 2.75 -5.56
CA LEU A 75 -7.04 2.46 -4.29
C LEU A 75 -6.52 3.35 -3.15
N ALA A 76 -5.20 3.51 -3.02
CA ALA A 76 -4.60 4.40 -2.04
C ALA A 76 -5.05 5.86 -2.26
N GLU A 77 -5.09 6.32 -3.51
CA GLU A 77 -5.59 7.65 -3.86
C GLU A 77 -7.05 7.84 -3.46
N LYS A 78 -7.91 6.88 -3.79
CA LYS A 78 -9.34 6.89 -3.41
C LYS A 78 -9.52 7.04 -1.90
N PHE A 79 -8.80 6.25 -1.11
CA PHE A 79 -8.93 6.26 0.34
C PHE A 79 -8.35 7.52 0.99
N CYS A 80 -7.20 7.99 0.55
CA CYS A 80 -6.57 9.21 1.06
C CYS A 80 -7.35 10.48 0.72
N ASN A 81 -8.02 10.52 -0.41
CA ASN A 81 -8.85 11.67 -0.80
C ASN A 81 -10.28 11.58 -0.28
N GLY A 82 -10.69 10.41 0.24
CA GLY A 82 -12.03 10.14 0.74
C GLY A 82 -12.10 10.03 2.26
N LYS A 83 -12.67 8.93 2.72
CA LYS A 83 -13.00 8.66 4.13
C LYS A 83 -11.80 8.73 5.09
N PHE A 84 -10.60 8.43 4.62
CA PHE A 84 -9.39 8.30 5.44
C PHE A 84 -8.37 9.42 5.18
N SER A 85 -8.84 10.62 4.88
CA SER A 85 -7.96 11.76 4.56
C SER A 85 -7.03 12.19 5.71
N GLY A 86 -7.37 11.87 6.96
CA GLY A 86 -6.52 12.10 8.14
C GLY A 86 -5.64 10.91 8.54
N ALA A 87 -5.74 9.77 7.86
CA ALA A 87 -5.05 8.54 8.21
C ALA A 87 -3.57 8.58 7.79
N VAL A 88 -2.67 8.83 8.72
CA VAL A 88 -1.22 8.96 8.47
C VAL A 88 -0.63 7.72 7.83
N TYR A 89 -0.95 6.54 8.35
CA TYR A 89 -0.43 5.28 7.81
C TYR A 89 -0.81 5.05 6.35
N LEU A 90 -2.02 5.42 5.98
CA LEU A 90 -2.51 5.27 4.62
C LEU A 90 -1.78 6.23 3.66
N TRP A 91 -1.48 7.45 4.11
CA TRP A 91 -0.67 8.39 3.35
C TRP A 91 0.77 7.91 3.18
N LEU A 92 1.39 7.35 4.23
CA LEU A 92 2.72 6.74 4.15
C LEU A 92 2.74 5.59 3.14
N LEU A 93 1.70 4.75 3.17
CA LEU A 93 1.54 3.66 2.23
C LEU A 93 1.38 4.18 0.80
N ARG A 94 0.60 5.26 0.60
CA ARG A 94 0.46 5.91 -0.70
C ARG A 94 1.80 6.42 -1.24
N VAL A 95 2.61 7.08 -0.41
CA VAL A 95 3.98 7.50 -0.79
C VAL A 95 4.81 6.30 -1.20
N SER A 96 4.78 5.21 -0.44
CA SER A 96 5.50 3.97 -0.76
C SER A 96 5.06 3.36 -2.09
N VAL A 97 3.77 3.42 -2.41
CA VAL A 97 3.22 2.98 -3.70
C VAL A 97 3.75 3.84 -4.84
N GLU A 98 3.71 5.18 -4.70
CA GLU A 98 4.22 6.11 -5.73
C GLU A 98 5.72 5.92 -5.95
N MET A 99 6.50 5.76 -4.89
CA MET A 99 7.94 5.50 -4.99
C MET A 99 8.22 4.20 -5.75
N LYS A 100 7.51 3.12 -5.44
CA LYS A 100 7.65 1.84 -6.17
C LYS A 100 7.21 1.96 -7.62
N TYR A 101 6.16 2.73 -7.90
CA TYR A 101 5.68 2.97 -9.25
C TYR A 101 6.72 3.69 -10.10
N VAL A 102 7.31 4.75 -9.57
CA VAL A 102 8.35 5.53 -10.24
C VAL A 102 9.61 4.69 -10.48
N THR A 103 10.08 3.94 -9.48
CA THR A 103 11.28 3.10 -9.61
C THR A 103 11.09 1.93 -10.56
N ARG A 104 9.87 1.37 -10.65
CA ARG A 104 9.57 0.31 -11.62
C ARG A 104 9.59 0.84 -13.06
N LYS A 105 9.12 2.07 -13.25
CA LYS A 105 9.03 2.70 -14.58
C LYS A 105 10.41 3.07 -15.12
N CYS A 106 11.31 3.54 -14.26
CA CYS A 106 12.65 3.93 -14.64
C CYS A 106 13.64 3.74 -13.48
N PRO A 107 14.80 3.09 -13.70
CA PRO A 107 15.81 2.92 -12.66
C PRO A 107 16.42 4.25 -12.19
N SER A 108 16.27 5.31 -13.00
CA SER A 108 16.63 6.68 -12.63
C SER A 108 15.39 7.56 -12.80
N PRO A 109 14.69 7.92 -11.72
CA PRO A 109 13.48 8.73 -11.77
C PRO A 109 13.77 10.10 -12.35
N SER A 110 12.85 10.60 -13.17
CA SER A 110 12.96 11.92 -13.76
C SER A 110 12.73 13.01 -12.70
N LYS A 111 13.21 14.23 -12.97
CA LYS A 111 12.94 15.38 -12.10
C LYS A 111 11.44 15.61 -11.90
N ALA A 112 10.62 15.36 -12.93
CA ALA A 112 9.17 15.48 -12.85
C ALA A 112 8.55 14.43 -11.89
N ASP A 113 9.03 13.19 -11.92
CA ASP A 113 8.57 12.14 -11.01
C ASP A 113 8.89 12.47 -9.54
N LEU A 114 10.10 12.99 -9.29
CA LEU A 114 10.52 13.43 -7.96
C LEU A 114 9.67 14.61 -7.47
N LEU A 115 9.41 15.61 -8.31
CA LEU A 115 8.55 16.73 -7.98
C LEU A 115 7.14 16.27 -7.62
N SER A 116 6.58 15.31 -8.35
CA SER A 116 5.26 14.72 -8.03
C SER A 116 5.23 14.09 -6.65
N ILE A 117 6.28 13.37 -6.25
CA ILE A 117 6.39 12.79 -4.90
C ILE A 117 6.52 13.90 -3.84
N PHE A 118 7.30 14.95 -4.10
CA PHE A 118 7.41 16.09 -3.18
C PHE A 118 6.09 16.85 -2.99
N GLU A 119 5.33 17.05 -4.07
CA GLU A 119 4.00 17.63 -3.98
C GLU A 119 3.04 16.77 -3.17
N LEU A 120 3.11 15.44 -3.35
CA LEU A 120 2.35 14.50 -2.53
C LEU A 120 2.69 14.65 -1.04
N LEU A 121 3.99 14.67 -0.69
CA LEU A 121 4.45 14.87 0.68
C LEU A 121 3.99 16.21 1.26
N ARG A 122 4.07 17.28 0.48
CA ARG A 122 3.56 18.60 0.86
C ARG A 122 2.06 18.57 1.16
N ASN A 123 1.28 17.91 0.31
CA ASN A 123 -0.16 17.74 0.51
C ASN A 123 -0.48 16.97 1.78
N ILE A 124 0.31 15.95 2.12
CA ILE A 124 0.15 15.20 3.37
C ILE A 124 0.29 16.11 4.58
N LEU A 125 1.34 16.94 4.60
CA LEU A 125 1.61 17.88 5.70
C LEU A 125 0.48 18.91 5.93
N THR A 126 -0.34 19.16 4.91
CA THR A 126 -1.52 20.03 5.06
C THR A 126 -2.75 19.32 5.60
N LYS A 127 -2.80 17.99 5.51
CA LYS A 127 -3.98 17.17 5.86
C LYS A 127 -3.83 16.42 7.17
N VAL A 128 -2.60 16.16 7.59
CA VAL A 128 -2.27 15.41 8.79
C VAL A 128 -1.98 16.37 9.94
N ALA A 129 -2.43 16.02 11.14
CA ALA A 129 -2.14 16.81 12.34
C ALA A 129 -0.61 16.89 12.59
N ILE A 130 -0.13 18.05 13.02
CA ILE A 130 1.32 18.28 13.26
C ILE A 130 1.90 17.27 14.27
N SER A 131 1.10 16.85 15.26
CA SER A 131 1.49 15.84 16.25
C SER A 131 1.78 14.45 15.65
N GLU A 132 1.19 14.15 14.49
CA GLU A 132 1.37 12.89 13.78
C GLU A 132 2.38 12.98 12.62
N ALA A 133 2.78 14.21 12.29
CA ALA A 133 3.75 14.48 11.23
C ALA A 133 5.17 14.00 11.58
N GLU A 134 5.48 13.76 12.86
CA GLU A 134 6.77 13.25 13.31
C GLU A 134 7.12 11.90 12.64
N GLY A 135 6.14 10.99 12.55
CA GLY A 135 6.32 9.71 11.87
C GLY A 135 6.62 9.86 10.37
N LEU A 136 6.02 10.86 9.72
CA LEU A 136 6.30 11.23 8.34
C LEU A 136 7.73 11.74 8.16
N TRP A 137 8.17 12.64 9.06
CA TRP A 137 9.53 13.17 9.04
C TRP A 137 10.58 12.09 9.29
N LEU A 138 10.35 11.20 10.25
CA LEU A 138 11.24 10.06 10.51
C LEU A 138 11.34 9.13 9.30
N MET A 139 10.26 8.92 8.57
CA MET A 139 10.28 8.12 7.35
C MET A 139 11.05 8.81 6.21
N VAL A 140 10.86 10.11 6.06
CA VAL A 140 11.55 10.92 5.02
C VAL A 140 13.03 11.10 5.36
N CYS A 141 13.37 11.29 6.65
CA CYS A 141 14.74 11.54 7.12
C CYS A 141 15.48 10.26 7.51
N ASN A 142 14.84 9.09 7.52
CA ASN A 142 15.52 7.84 7.87
C ASN A 142 16.56 7.48 6.81
N PRO A 143 17.87 7.42 7.18
CA PRO A 143 18.95 7.08 6.25
C PRO A 143 18.84 5.66 5.65
N TYR A 144 17.96 4.81 6.22
CA TYR A 144 17.63 3.50 5.66
C TYR A 144 16.52 3.55 4.61
N SER A 145 15.75 4.62 4.50
CA SER A 145 14.95 4.89 3.31
C SER A 145 15.88 5.45 2.21
N ASN A 146 16.77 4.56 1.76
CA ASN A 146 17.84 4.79 0.76
C ASN A 146 17.39 5.44 -0.54
N PHE A 147 16.12 5.78 -0.67
CA PHE A 147 15.55 6.29 -1.89
C PHE A 147 15.63 7.83 -1.96
N ILE A 148 15.30 8.53 -0.89
CA ILE A 148 15.29 10.01 -0.92
C ILE A 148 16.72 10.55 -0.91
N LEU A 149 17.62 9.97 -0.08
CA LEU A 149 19.02 10.40 0.00
C LEU A 149 19.86 10.01 -1.20
N LYS A 150 19.43 9.05 -2.02
CA LYS A 150 20.16 8.67 -3.23
C LYS A 150 19.87 9.60 -4.42
N TYR A 151 18.79 10.40 -4.35
CA TYR A 151 18.32 11.25 -5.46
C TYR A 151 18.13 12.73 -5.08
N CYS A 152 18.41 13.14 -3.83
CA CYS A 152 18.68 14.52 -3.42
C CYS A 152 20.17 14.80 -3.37
#